data_2099a7f9206884bd7b692cfaf21819ed
#
_entry.id   2099a7f9206884bd7b692cfaf21819ed
#
_cell.length_a   1.000
_cell.length_b   1.000
_cell.length_c   1.000
_cell.angle_alpha   90.00
_cell.angle_beta   90.00
_cell.angle_gamma   90.00
#
_symmetry.space_group_name_H-M   'P 1'
#
loop_
_entity.id
_entity.type
_entity.pdbx_description
1 polymer ?
#
loop_
_entity_poly.entity_id
_entity_poly.type
_entity_poly.pdbx_seq_one_letter_code
_entity_poly.pdbx_strand_id
1 'polypeptide(L)'
;MSAGKIVLLVFGAIIILVSFAMIAGGGALVWLDKAHSDSEGFITTDTIHLDRASYAITTHPADVNLESGWFGVTHHIATIKVQASNENPSKQIFNGIADETDIQTYLSGVNYDEIKEFRMHPFRVYYTNHPGNATPAPPTSQTFWVVSEHGSG
;
A
#
# COMPACT_ATOMS: atom_id res chain seq x y z
N MET A 1 -52.22 7.80 26.04
CA MET A 1 -50.81 8.10 26.37
C MET A 1 -50.60 9.58 26.17
N SER A 2 -49.89 10.29 27.08
CA SER A 2 -49.64 11.71 26.89
C SER A 2 -48.58 11.89 25.75
N ALA A 3 -48.73 12.94 24.94
CA ALA A 3 -47.84 13.23 23.83
C ALA A 3 -46.34 13.20 24.23
N GLY A 4 -46.02 13.66 25.45
CA GLY A 4 -44.66 13.63 25.98
C GLY A 4 -44.08 12.20 26.16
N LYS A 5 -44.93 11.22 26.51
CA LYS A 5 -44.47 9.82 26.62
C LYS A 5 -44.12 9.21 25.28
N ILE A 6 -44.89 9.58 24.22
CA ILE A 6 -44.64 9.12 22.85
C ILE A 6 -43.33 9.73 22.34
N VAL A 7 -43.08 11.01 22.54
CA VAL A 7 -41.84 11.71 22.17
C VAL A 7 -40.62 11.07 22.85
N LEU A 8 -40.72 10.81 24.15
CA LEU A 8 -39.64 10.18 24.91
C LEU A 8 -39.33 8.76 24.40
N LEU A 9 -40.35 7.98 24.05
CA LEU A 9 -40.19 6.64 23.52
C LEU A 9 -39.54 6.64 22.12
N VAL A 10 -39.95 7.54 21.24
CA VAL A 10 -39.36 7.71 19.91
C VAL A 10 -37.89 8.14 20.02
N PHE A 11 -37.58 9.09 20.91
CA PHE A 11 -36.23 9.57 21.14
C PHE A 11 -35.34 8.46 21.71
N GLY A 12 -35.83 7.68 22.66
CA GLY A 12 -35.13 6.51 23.19
C GLY A 12 -34.83 5.45 22.14
N ALA A 13 -35.79 5.17 21.25
CA ALA A 13 -35.62 4.23 20.15
C ALA A 13 -34.53 4.69 19.16
N ILE A 14 -34.50 5.99 18.84
CA ILE A 14 -33.45 6.57 17.96
C ILE A 14 -32.07 6.43 18.61
N ILE A 15 -31.94 6.76 19.89
CA ILE A 15 -30.65 6.63 20.59
C ILE A 15 -30.17 5.18 20.59
N ILE A 16 -31.05 4.21 20.81
CA ILE A 16 -30.70 2.79 20.79
C ILE A 16 -30.20 2.40 19.38
N LEU A 17 -30.88 2.81 18.33
CA LEU A 17 -30.47 2.51 16.94
C LEU A 17 -29.09 3.10 16.62
N VAL A 18 -28.85 4.35 17.01
CA VAL A 18 -27.53 5.01 16.82
C VAL A 18 -26.44 4.27 17.60
N SER A 19 -26.72 3.86 18.84
CA SER A 19 -25.78 3.10 19.67
C SER A 19 -25.43 1.75 19.03
N PHE A 20 -26.40 1.03 18.50
CA PHE A 20 -26.15 -0.21 17.78
C PHE A 20 -25.29 0.01 16.52
N ALA A 21 -25.55 1.06 15.76
CA ALA A 21 -24.75 1.41 14.58
C ALA A 21 -23.31 1.73 14.98
N MET A 22 -23.09 2.45 16.07
CA MET A 22 -21.75 2.75 16.58
C MET A 22 -21.02 1.50 17.09
N ILE A 23 -21.70 0.60 17.79
CA ILE A 23 -21.09 -0.66 18.25
C ILE A 23 -20.73 -1.56 17.06
N ALA A 24 -21.61 -1.68 16.07
CA ALA A 24 -21.34 -2.46 14.87
C ALA A 24 -20.17 -1.87 14.05
N GLY A 25 -20.16 -0.57 13.86
CA GLY A 25 -19.08 0.13 13.15
C GLY A 25 -17.75 0.05 13.90
N GLY A 26 -17.74 0.33 15.20
CA GLY A 26 -16.54 0.23 16.02
C GLY A 26 -16.02 -1.20 16.16
N GLY A 27 -16.92 -2.17 16.28
CA GLY A 27 -16.57 -3.58 16.31
C GLY A 27 -15.94 -4.07 15.00
N ALA A 28 -16.45 -3.60 13.87
CA ALA A 28 -15.87 -3.90 12.55
C ALA A 28 -14.45 -3.33 12.40
N LEU A 29 -14.21 -2.11 12.87
CA LEU A 29 -12.87 -1.50 12.85
C LEU A 29 -11.88 -2.26 13.73
N VAL A 30 -12.27 -2.64 14.94
CA VAL A 30 -11.42 -3.45 15.85
C VAL A 30 -11.16 -4.83 15.26
N TRP A 31 -12.15 -5.43 14.60
CA TRP A 31 -11.96 -6.71 13.92
C TRP A 31 -11.00 -6.59 12.75
N LEU A 32 -11.13 -5.55 11.93
CA LEU A 32 -10.25 -5.27 10.80
C LEU A 32 -8.79 -5.09 11.27
N ASP A 33 -8.61 -4.30 12.32
CA ASP A 33 -7.30 -4.08 12.93
C ASP A 33 -6.66 -5.40 13.39
N LYS A 34 -7.38 -6.22 14.15
CA LYS A 34 -6.86 -7.49 14.67
C LYS A 34 -6.69 -8.59 13.62
N ALA A 35 -7.49 -8.58 12.56
CA ALA A 35 -7.47 -9.63 11.55
C ALA A 35 -6.47 -9.36 10.42
N HIS A 36 -6.09 -8.10 10.18
CA HIS A 36 -5.29 -7.70 9.03
C HIS A 36 -4.08 -6.83 9.37
N SER A 37 -3.84 -6.53 10.66
CA SER A 37 -2.66 -5.79 11.08
C SER A 37 -1.55 -6.75 11.52
N ASP A 38 -0.31 -6.39 11.16
CA ASP A 38 0.88 -7.07 11.66
C ASP A 38 1.20 -6.64 13.10
N SER A 39 2.28 -7.17 13.67
CA SER A 39 2.72 -6.86 15.04
C SER A 39 3.14 -5.38 15.22
N GLU A 40 3.31 -4.64 14.14
CA GLU A 40 3.67 -3.22 14.12
C GLU A 40 2.46 -2.31 13.84
N GLY A 41 1.27 -2.89 13.64
CA GLY A 41 0.02 -2.16 13.40
C GLY A 41 -0.22 -1.76 11.94
N PHE A 42 0.54 -2.33 10.99
CA PHE A 42 0.29 -2.11 9.56
C PHE A 42 -0.76 -3.09 9.04
N ILE A 43 -1.68 -2.60 8.22
CA ILE A 43 -2.57 -3.47 7.45
C ILE A 43 -1.74 -4.09 6.32
N THR A 44 -1.53 -5.39 6.40
CA THR A 44 -0.70 -6.12 5.44
C THR A 44 -1.57 -6.76 4.34
N THR A 45 -1.01 -6.81 3.14
CA THR A 45 -1.56 -7.61 2.04
C THR A 45 -0.88 -8.97 2.01
N ASP A 46 -1.50 -9.95 1.36
CA ASP A 46 -0.86 -11.24 1.10
C ASP A 46 0.46 -11.04 0.33
N THR A 47 1.41 -11.94 0.58
CA THR A 47 2.69 -11.92 -0.14
C THR A 47 2.46 -12.11 -1.64
N ILE A 48 3.03 -11.22 -2.42
CA ILE A 48 2.93 -11.21 -3.87
C ILE A 48 4.22 -11.79 -4.44
N HIS A 49 4.11 -12.89 -5.19
CA HIS A 49 5.24 -13.45 -5.92
C HIS A 49 5.39 -12.73 -7.26
N LEU A 50 6.52 -12.05 -7.43
CA LEU A 50 6.88 -11.32 -8.64
C LEU A 50 8.04 -12.05 -9.32
N ASP A 51 7.74 -13.02 -10.21
CA ASP A 51 8.75 -13.77 -10.96
C ASP A 51 8.93 -13.14 -12.34
N ARG A 52 10.02 -12.41 -12.52
CA ARG A 52 10.36 -11.72 -13.78
C ARG A 52 11.84 -11.90 -14.12
N ALA A 53 12.10 -12.10 -15.41
CA ALA A 53 13.46 -12.23 -15.95
C ALA A 53 14.07 -10.88 -16.34
N SER A 54 13.81 -9.83 -15.55
CA SER A 54 14.28 -8.47 -15.76
C SER A 54 15.18 -8.02 -14.63
N TYR A 55 15.96 -6.96 -14.85
CA TYR A 55 16.87 -6.40 -13.83
C TYR A 55 16.14 -5.66 -12.72
N ALA A 56 14.98 -5.09 -13.02
CA ALA A 56 14.19 -4.34 -12.06
C ALA A 56 12.70 -4.50 -12.33
N ILE A 57 11.92 -4.32 -11.26
CA ILE A 57 10.47 -4.14 -11.31
C ILE A 57 10.18 -2.77 -10.72
N THR A 58 9.50 -1.94 -11.49
CA THR A 58 9.07 -0.61 -11.05
C THR A 58 7.55 -0.54 -10.95
N THR A 59 7.05 0.39 -10.17
CA THR A 59 5.62 0.72 -10.11
C THR A 59 5.44 2.14 -10.62
N HIS A 60 4.28 2.45 -11.16
CA HIS A 60 3.91 3.85 -11.40
C HIS A 60 3.95 4.64 -10.09
N PRO A 61 4.26 5.96 -10.16
CA PRO A 61 4.08 6.83 -9.01
C PRO A 61 2.69 6.62 -8.44
N ALA A 62 2.60 6.24 -7.17
CA ALA A 62 1.33 6.27 -6.49
C ALA A 62 1.04 7.74 -6.20
N ASP A 63 0.18 8.36 -7.01
CA ASP A 63 -0.48 9.60 -6.64
C ASP A 63 -1.40 9.30 -5.43
N VAL A 64 -0.79 9.20 -4.27
CA VAL A 64 -1.53 9.13 -3.01
C VAL A 64 -2.05 10.54 -2.73
N ASN A 65 -3.08 10.94 -3.46
CA ASN A 65 -3.78 12.19 -3.25
C ASN A 65 -4.60 12.08 -1.97
N LEU A 66 -3.95 12.31 -0.83
CA LEU A 66 -4.59 12.39 0.49
C LEU A 66 -5.40 13.67 0.69
N GLU A 67 -5.59 14.44 -0.37
CA GLU A 67 -6.37 15.68 -0.37
C GLU A 67 -7.90 15.47 -0.34
N SER A 68 -8.40 14.27 -0.28
CA SER A 68 -9.84 14.07 -0.03
C SER A 68 -10.19 14.40 1.41
N GLY A 69 -10.08 15.67 1.72
CA GLY A 69 -10.41 16.25 3.01
C GLY A 69 -11.88 16.15 3.35
N TRP A 70 -12.36 14.99 3.77
CA TRP A 70 -13.63 14.92 4.46
C TRP A 70 -13.51 15.33 5.95
N PHE A 71 -12.32 15.34 6.53
CA PHE A 71 -12.13 15.70 7.95
C PHE A 71 -11.10 16.80 8.22
N GLY A 72 -10.61 17.53 7.21
CA GLY A 72 -9.71 18.67 7.43
C GLY A 72 -8.41 18.33 8.16
N VAL A 73 -7.95 17.08 8.12
CA VAL A 73 -6.73 16.64 8.77
C VAL A 73 -5.59 16.64 7.75
N THR A 74 -4.81 17.68 7.75
CA THR A 74 -3.63 17.89 6.88
C THR A 74 -2.36 17.24 7.44
N HIS A 75 -2.45 16.12 8.15
CA HIS A 75 -1.28 15.44 8.69
C HIS A 75 -1.16 14.04 8.10
N HIS A 76 0.08 13.58 7.91
CA HIS A 76 0.46 12.27 7.40
C HIS A 76 -0.34 11.14 8.06
N ILE A 77 -1.43 10.72 7.40
CA ILE A 77 -2.40 9.78 7.97
C ILE A 77 -1.98 8.33 7.71
N ALA A 78 -1.04 8.10 6.80
CA ALA A 78 -0.62 6.76 6.46
C ALA A 78 0.90 6.66 6.28
N THR A 79 1.49 5.63 6.87
CA THR A 79 2.85 5.18 6.58
C THR A 79 2.75 3.92 5.73
N ILE A 80 3.44 3.91 4.61
CA ILE A 80 3.50 2.74 3.72
C ILE A 80 4.78 1.98 4.03
N LYS A 81 4.65 0.70 4.36
CA LYS A 81 5.76 -0.22 4.56
C LYS A 81 5.80 -1.20 3.39
N VAL A 82 6.91 -1.24 2.66
CA VAL A 82 7.15 -2.20 1.58
C VAL A 82 8.20 -3.19 2.05
N GLN A 83 7.86 -4.47 2.08
CA GLN A 83 8.80 -5.54 2.36
C GLN A 83 8.98 -6.41 1.12
N ALA A 84 10.22 -6.72 0.79
CA ALA A 84 10.54 -7.67 -0.26
C ALA A 84 11.54 -8.69 0.26
N SER A 85 11.38 -9.93 -0.15
CA SER A 85 12.31 -11.02 0.14
C SER A 85 12.61 -11.78 -1.13
N ASN A 86 13.79 -12.41 -1.19
CA ASN A 86 14.18 -13.26 -2.30
C ASN A 86 14.10 -14.72 -1.86
N GLU A 87 13.54 -15.58 -2.69
CA GLU A 87 13.54 -17.04 -2.43
C GLU A 87 14.95 -17.63 -2.37
N ASN A 88 15.90 -16.99 -3.04
CA ASN A 88 17.31 -17.37 -2.96
C ASN A 88 18.06 -16.49 -1.95
N PRO A 89 18.37 -16.98 -0.73
CA PRO A 89 19.03 -16.20 0.32
C PRO A 89 20.45 -15.74 -0.05
N SER A 90 21.05 -16.31 -1.11
CA SER A 90 22.35 -15.89 -1.60
C SER A 90 22.29 -14.67 -2.52
N LYS A 91 21.11 -14.23 -2.91
CA LYS A 91 20.91 -13.04 -3.73
C LYS A 91 20.41 -11.89 -2.88
N GLN A 92 21.01 -10.74 -3.06
CA GLN A 92 20.55 -9.50 -2.43
C GLN A 92 19.38 -8.93 -3.21
N ILE A 93 18.47 -8.33 -2.46
CA ILE A 93 17.37 -7.54 -2.97
C ILE A 93 17.63 -6.07 -2.63
N PHE A 94 17.22 -5.19 -3.51
CA PHE A 94 17.26 -3.75 -3.31
C PHE A 94 15.86 -3.18 -3.50
N ASN A 95 15.40 -2.43 -2.53
CA ASN A 95 14.18 -1.62 -2.59
C ASN A 95 14.57 -0.17 -2.53
N GLY A 96 14.02 0.66 -3.42
CA GLY A 96 14.30 2.09 -3.43
C GLY A 96 13.11 2.89 -3.91
N ILE A 97 13.00 4.11 -3.38
CA ILE A 97 12.05 5.12 -3.81
C ILE A 97 12.88 6.31 -4.33
N ALA A 98 12.55 6.78 -5.51
CA ALA A 98 13.20 7.94 -6.12
C ALA A 98 12.21 8.66 -7.05
N ASP A 99 12.61 9.83 -7.54
CA ASP A 99 11.84 10.54 -8.54
C ASP A 99 11.76 9.76 -9.84
N GLU A 100 10.63 9.84 -10.52
CA GLU A 100 10.38 9.10 -11.77
C GLU A 100 11.44 9.40 -12.83
N THR A 101 11.86 10.64 -12.95
CA THR A 101 12.87 11.07 -13.93
C THR A 101 14.23 10.39 -13.68
N ASP A 102 14.62 10.25 -12.42
CA ASP A 102 15.86 9.61 -12.04
C ASP A 102 15.81 8.10 -12.32
N ILE A 103 14.69 7.45 -12.01
CA ILE A 103 14.47 6.03 -12.33
C ILE A 103 14.49 5.80 -13.85
N GLN A 104 13.82 6.62 -14.63
CA GLN A 104 13.83 6.52 -16.11
C GLN A 104 15.23 6.70 -16.68
N THR A 105 16.01 7.63 -16.13
CA THR A 105 17.40 7.86 -16.54
C THR A 105 18.28 6.67 -16.17
N TYR A 106 18.17 6.18 -14.95
CA TYR A 106 18.94 5.05 -14.44
C TYR A 106 18.66 3.74 -15.20
N LEU A 107 17.40 3.49 -15.56
CA LEU A 107 16.98 2.30 -16.29
C LEU A 107 17.01 2.49 -17.82
N SER A 108 17.55 3.58 -18.31
CA SER A 108 17.65 3.82 -19.76
C SER A 108 18.47 2.73 -20.45
N GLY A 109 17.85 2.03 -21.40
CA GLY A 109 18.46 0.91 -22.11
C GLY A 109 18.58 -0.40 -21.33
N VAL A 110 18.12 -0.46 -20.08
CA VAL A 110 18.06 -1.66 -19.23
C VAL A 110 16.76 -2.41 -19.49
N ASN A 111 16.78 -3.74 -19.39
CA ASN A 111 15.55 -4.55 -19.42
C ASN A 111 14.88 -4.51 -18.03
N TYR A 112 13.70 -3.89 -17.95
CA TYR A 112 12.90 -3.84 -16.72
C TYR A 112 11.42 -4.03 -16.99
N ASP A 113 10.67 -4.42 -15.97
CA ASP A 113 9.23 -4.56 -16.01
C ASP A 113 8.58 -3.48 -15.14
N GLU A 114 7.57 -2.84 -15.68
CA GLU A 114 6.77 -1.84 -14.98
C GLU A 114 5.39 -2.40 -14.65
N ILE A 115 5.02 -2.37 -13.38
CA ILE A 115 3.68 -2.76 -12.94
C ILE A 115 2.70 -1.65 -13.30
N LYS A 116 1.72 -1.98 -14.13
CA LYS A 116 0.67 -1.04 -14.56
C LYS A 116 -0.58 -1.14 -13.71
N GLU A 117 -0.92 -2.33 -13.27
CA GLU A 117 -2.19 -2.56 -12.57
C GLU A 117 -2.08 -3.78 -11.65
N PHE A 118 -2.68 -3.65 -10.47
CA PHE A 118 -2.97 -4.77 -9.57
C PHE A 118 -4.48 -5.03 -9.56
N ARG A 119 -4.89 -6.26 -9.85
CA ARG A 119 -6.28 -6.70 -9.68
C ARG A 119 -6.37 -7.66 -8.50
N MET A 120 -7.29 -7.40 -7.58
CA MET A 120 -7.39 -8.16 -6.33
C MET A 120 -8.27 -9.43 -6.45
N HIS A 121 -9.22 -9.47 -7.40
CA HIS A 121 -10.17 -10.60 -7.52
C HIS A 121 -10.36 -11.05 -8.97
N PRO A 122 -9.74 -12.15 -9.45
CA PRO A 122 -8.62 -12.87 -8.82
C PRO A 122 -7.35 -12.01 -8.83
N PHE A 123 -6.43 -12.29 -7.89
CA PHE A 123 -5.18 -11.53 -7.84
C PHE A 123 -4.38 -11.70 -9.13
N ARG A 124 -4.09 -10.57 -9.78
CA ARG A 124 -3.27 -10.51 -11.02
C ARG A 124 -2.47 -9.22 -11.05
N VAL A 125 -1.23 -9.33 -11.51
CA VAL A 125 -0.36 -8.17 -11.77
C VAL A 125 -0.15 -8.06 -13.26
N TYR A 126 -0.38 -6.86 -13.81
CA TYR A 126 -0.16 -6.56 -15.21
C TYR A 126 1.12 -5.75 -15.35
N TYR A 127 2.00 -6.22 -16.24
CA TYR A 127 3.29 -5.62 -16.48
C TYR A 127 3.38 -5.04 -17.90
N THR A 128 4.15 -3.98 -18.03
CA THR A 128 4.70 -3.54 -19.31
C THR A 128 6.20 -3.79 -19.28
N ASN A 129 6.72 -4.59 -20.21
CA ASN A 129 8.14 -4.82 -20.32
C ASN A 129 8.78 -3.68 -21.13
N HIS A 130 9.87 -3.14 -20.63
CA HIS A 130 10.74 -2.19 -21.30
C HIS A 130 12.03 -2.94 -21.66
N PRO A 131 12.19 -3.36 -22.94
CA PRO A 131 13.32 -4.14 -23.36
C PRO A 131 14.61 -3.31 -23.39
N GLY A 132 15.72 -3.91 -23.02
CA GLY A 132 17.03 -3.29 -23.06
C GLY A 132 18.14 -4.32 -22.96
N ASN A 133 19.35 -3.93 -23.36
CA ASN A 133 20.53 -4.80 -23.33
C ASN A 133 21.64 -4.25 -22.40
N ALA A 134 21.43 -3.09 -21.80
CA ALA A 134 22.37 -2.51 -20.86
C ALA A 134 22.30 -3.25 -19.52
N THR A 135 23.44 -3.40 -18.89
CA THR A 135 23.53 -3.86 -17.49
C THR A 135 23.52 -2.62 -16.59
N PRO A 136 22.58 -2.49 -15.66
CA PRO A 136 22.56 -1.33 -14.78
C PRO A 136 23.75 -1.33 -13.82
N ALA A 137 24.20 -0.15 -13.46
CA ALA A 137 25.14 -0.02 -12.34
C ALA A 137 24.50 -0.51 -11.03
N PRO A 138 25.28 -0.94 -10.03
CA PRO A 138 24.67 -1.35 -8.76
C PRO A 138 23.78 -0.25 -8.17
N PRO A 139 22.54 -0.56 -7.77
CA PRO A 139 21.62 0.44 -7.24
C PRO A 139 22.14 1.09 -5.95
N THR A 140 22.90 0.36 -5.15
CA THR A 140 23.55 0.87 -3.94
C THR A 140 24.63 1.91 -4.19
N SER A 141 25.10 2.05 -5.43
CA SER A 141 26.08 3.07 -5.81
C SER A 141 25.45 4.38 -6.29
N GLN A 142 24.11 4.42 -6.39
CA GLN A 142 23.39 5.59 -6.84
C GLN A 142 23.01 6.49 -5.66
N THR A 143 22.96 7.80 -5.89
CA THR A 143 22.74 8.81 -4.84
C THR A 143 21.38 9.51 -4.94
N PHE A 144 20.58 9.18 -5.92
CA PHE A 144 19.28 9.81 -6.17
C PHE A 144 18.12 9.17 -5.37
N TRP A 145 18.36 8.12 -4.61
CA TRP A 145 17.32 7.48 -3.80
C TRP A 145 16.86 8.39 -2.66
N VAL A 146 15.55 8.61 -2.59
CA VAL A 146 14.92 9.30 -1.45
C VAL A 146 14.93 8.40 -0.22
N VAL A 147 14.59 7.13 -0.43
CA VAL A 147 14.68 6.05 0.57
C VAL A 147 15.17 4.80 -0.13
N SER A 148 16.07 4.07 0.51
CA SER A 148 16.50 2.78 0.00
C SER A 148 16.89 1.83 1.11
N GLU A 149 16.64 0.55 0.88
CA GLU A 149 17.02 -0.55 1.75
C GLU A 149 17.53 -1.71 0.89
N HIS A 150 18.49 -2.46 1.40
CA HIS A 150 19.01 -3.64 0.74
C HIS A 150 19.30 -4.74 1.76
N GLY A 151 19.10 -5.98 1.35
CA GLY A 151 19.30 -7.14 2.22
C GLY A 151 19.22 -8.45 1.45
N SER A 152 19.57 -9.52 2.14
CA SER A 152 19.23 -10.89 1.74
C SER A 152 17.97 -11.28 2.47
N GLY A 153 16.98 -11.81 1.76
CA GLY A 153 15.74 -12.33 2.38
C GLY A 153 16.00 -13.54 3.28
#